data_e2d742c3e304af6549c407ff8d76aa3a
#
_entry.id   e2d742c3e304af6549c407ff8d76aa3a
#
_cell.length_a   1.000
_cell.length_b   1.000
_cell.length_c   1.000
_cell.angle_alpha   90.00
_cell.angle_beta   90.00
_cell.angle_gamma   90.00
#
_symmetry.space_group_name_H-M   'P 1'
#
loop_
_entity.id
_entity.type
_entity.pdbx_description
1 polymer ?
#
loop_
_entity_poly.entity_id
_entity_poly.type
_entity_poly.pdbx_seq_one_letter_code
_entity_poly.pdbx_strand_id
1 'polypeptide(L)'
;MLYPKNFEQKVGFDEIRTLLHSYCLSNMGRERVDAMQYASHPALIRQLHNQVAEFRLIMSEETELPEQDFFDLRETIKHISIEGTHMEEKDMWDLYRSLCTLHSWIQIIRTNDEEQHIKFPALEQVAEGV
;
A
#
# COMPACT_ATOMS: atom_id res chain seq x y z
N MET A 1 8.67 22.93 -8.97
CA MET A 1 10.04 22.59 -8.52
C MET A 1 10.25 23.20 -7.13
N LEU A 2 10.57 22.37 -6.15
CA LEU A 2 10.91 22.89 -4.82
C LEU A 2 12.30 23.49 -4.82
N TYR A 3 12.39 24.66 -4.25
CA TYR A 3 13.66 25.32 -4.05
C TYR A 3 13.88 25.52 -2.54
N PRO A 4 15.04 25.21 -2.01
CA PRO A 4 16.27 24.71 -2.63
C PRO A 4 16.24 23.22 -2.97
N LYS A 5 17.13 22.73 -3.86
CA LYS A 5 17.18 21.34 -4.33
C LYS A 5 17.31 20.29 -3.20
N ASN A 6 17.89 20.67 -2.06
CA ASN A 6 18.05 19.83 -0.87
C ASN A 6 17.03 20.19 0.23
N PHE A 7 15.83 20.60 -0.14
CA PHE A 7 14.77 21.00 0.80
C PHE A 7 14.46 19.91 1.82
N GLU A 8 14.29 18.66 1.36
CA GLU A 8 13.97 17.54 2.24
C GLU A 8 15.00 17.36 3.37
N GLN A 9 16.31 17.42 3.04
CA GLN A 9 17.37 17.35 4.05
C GLN A 9 17.33 18.54 5.02
N LYS A 10 17.05 19.75 4.50
CA LYS A 10 17.02 20.96 5.34
C LYS A 10 15.87 20.98 6.34
N VAL A 11 14.76 20.31 6.03
CA VAL A 11 13.61 20.18 6.94
C VAL A 11 13.61 18.86 7.72
N GLY A 12 14.62 18.00 7.54
CA GLY A 12 14.73 16.71 8.22
C GLY A 12 13.76 15.65 7.69
N PHE A 13 13.23 15.81 6.48
CA PHE A 13 12.28 14.84 5.91
C PHE A 13 12.95 13.52 5.50
N ASP A 14 14.24 13.54 5.24
CA ASP A 14 15.06 12.33 5.02
C ASP A 14 15.09 11.41 6.25
N GLU A 15 15.09 11.96 7.46
CA GLU A 15 14.96 11.17 8.69
C GLU A 15 13.57 10.52 8.80
N ILE A 16 12.50 11.27 8.45
CA ILE A 16 11.14 10.72 8.40
C ILE A 16 11.04 9.63 7.35
N ARG A 17 11.63 9.81 6.18
CA ARG A 17 11.68 8.79 5.12
C ARG A 17 12.37 7.53 5.60
N THR A 18 13.50 7.65 6.29
CA THR A 18 14.22 6.52 6.90
C THR A 18 13.36 5.80 7.93
N LEU A 19 12.63 6.55 8.76
CA LEU A 19 11.70 5.98 9.73
C LEU A 19 10.56 5.22 9.04
N LEU A 20 9.95 5.77 8.00
CA LEU A 20 8.92 5.10 7.21
C LEU A 20 9.43 3.80 6.58
N HIS A 21 10.66 3.80 6.07
CA HIS A 21 11.31 2.58 5.57
C HIS A 21 11.37 1.46 6.61
N SER A 22 11.64 1.79 7.87
CA SER A 22 11.72 0.80 8.94
C SER A 22 10.37 0.14 9.28
N TYR A 23 9.26 0.81 8.95
CA TYR A 23 7.91 0.28 9.12
C TYR A 23 7.37 -0.45 7.89
N CYS A 24 8.05 -0.38 6.74
CA CYS A 24 7.59 -1.07 5.54
C CYS A 24 7.75 -2.58 5.66
N LEU A 25 6.69 -3.33 5.39
CA LEU A 25 6.66 -4.79 5.45
C LEU A 25 7.23 -5.44 4.18
N SER A 26 7.23 -4.71 3.06
CA SER A 26 7.66 -5.23 1.76
C SER A 26 8.61 -4.28 1.03
N ASN A 27 9.34 -4.80 0.05
CA ASN A 27 10.16 -3.97 -0.85
C ASN A 27 9.29 -3.00 -1.66
N MET A 28 8.10 -3.43 -2.09
CA MET A 28 7.15 -2.56 -2.78
C MET A 28 6.73 -1.36 -1.94
N GLY A 29 6.54 -1.56 -0.62
CA GLY A 29 6.27 -0.47 0.32
C GLY A 29 7.45 0.51 0.41
N ARG A 30 8.68 0.00 0.50
CA ARG A 30 9.90 0.83 0.51
C ARG A 30 10.05 1.64 -0.77
N GLU A 31 9.84 1.02 -1.93
CA GLU A 31 9.83 1.72 -3.23
C GLU A 31 8.81 2.86 -3.27
N ARG A 32 7.64 2.67 -2.65
CA ARG A 32 6.63 3.75 -2.53
C ARG A 32 7.10 4.89 -1.63
N VAL A 33 7.77 4.58 -0.53
CA VAL A 33 8.38 5.61 0.34
C VAL A 33 9.47 6.38 -0.42
N ASP A 34 10.31 5.70 -1.20
CA ASP A 34 11.35 6.33 -2.02
C ASP A 34 10.76 7.22 -3.12
N ALA A 35 9.64 6.79 -3.70
CA ALA A 35 8.94 7.55 -4.74
C ALA A 35 8.11 8.73 -4.20
N MET A 36 8.00 8.92 -2.88
CA MET A 36 7.28 10.04 -2.30
C MET A 36 7.91 11.38 -2.74
N GLN A 37 7.07 12.27 -3.22
CA GLN A 37 7.46 13.59 -3.69
C GLN A 37 6.61 14.67 -3.05
N TYR A 38 7.15 15.87 -3.01
CA TYR A 38 6.38 17.04 -2.59
C TYR A 38 5.17 17.23 -3.52
N ALA A 39 4.02 17.39 -2.91
CA ALA A 39 2.78 17.70 -3.61
C ALA A 39 2.33 19.13 -3.27
N SER A 40 1.99 19.91 -4.28
CA SER A 40 1.46 21.27 -4.14
C SER A 40 -0.02 21.38 -4.48
N HIS A 41 -0.60 20.34 -5.09
CA HIS A 41 -1.98 20.36 -5.54
C HIS A 41 -2.94 20.03 -4.36
N PRO A 42 -3.82 20.95 -3.93
CA PRO A 42 -4.63 20.76 -2.73
C PRO A 42 -5.54 19.52 -2.78
N ALA A 43 -6.09 19.20 -3.95
CA ALA A 43 -6.96 18.03 -4.11
C ALA A 43 -6.19 16.72 -3.86
N LEU A 44 -4.98 16.59 -4.44
CA LEU A 44 -4.13 15.43 -4.22
C LEU A 44 -3.72 15.29 -2.75
N ILE A 45 -3.35 16.39 -2.11
CA ILE A 45 -2.99 16.39 -0.69
C ILE A 45 -4.16 15.90 0.16
N ARG A 46 -5.37 16.40 -0.08
CA ARG A 46 -6.58 15.95 0.64
C ARG A 46 -6.85 14.46 0.42
N GLN A 47 -6.74 13.99 -0.82
CA GLN A 47 -6.93 12.58 -1.14
C GLN A 47 -5.96 11.68 -0.35
N LEU A 48 -4.67 12.01 -0.36
CA LEU A 48 -3.66 11.25 0.39
C LEU A 48 -3.92 11.28 1.90
N HIS A 49 -4.29 12.44 2.45
CA HIS A 49 -4.66 12.56 3.87
C HIS A 49 -5.90 11.74 4.22
N ASN A 50 -6.92 11.73 3.36
CA ASN A 50 -8.13 10.93 3.57
C ASN A 50 -7.81 9.43 3.57
N GLN A 51 -6.97 8.95 2.64
CA GLN A 51 -6.52 7.55 2.62
C GLN A 51 -5.85 7.16 3.95
N VAL A 52 -4.95 7.99 4.46
CA VAL A 52 -4.30 7.74 5.75
C VAL A 52 -5.30 7.78 6.91
N ALA A 53 -6.23 8.73 6.91
CA ALA A 53 -7.24 8.85 7.95
C ALA A 53 -8.19 7.63 7.97
N GLU A 54 -8.65 7.18 6.82
CA GLU A 54 -9.48 5.99 6.69
C GLU A 54 -8.74 4.72 7.13
N PHE A 55 -7.47 4.56 6.74
CA PHE A 55 -6.68 3.42 7.18
C PHE A 55 -6.45 3.42 8.70
N ARG A 56 -6.20 4.58 9.30
CA ARG A 56 -6.11 4.70 10.76
C ARG A 56 -7.42 4.35 11.45
N LEU A 57 -8.56 4.65 10.83
CA LEU A 57 -9.87 4.28 11.36
C LEU A 57 -10.03 2.75 11.35
N ILE A 58 -9.69 2.08 10.25
CA ILE A 58 -9.66 0.61 10.17
C ILE A 58 -8.78 0.04 11.31
N MET A 59 -7.57 0.55 11.48
CA MET A 59 -6.65 0.10 12.52
C MET A 59 -7.19 0.28 13.94
N SER A 60 -8.10 1.21 14.16
CA SER A 60 -8.69 1.47 15.48
C SER A 60 -9.98 0.71 15.75
N GLU A 61 -10.71 0.34 14.72
CA GLU A 61 -12.03 -0.31 14.84
C GLU A 61 -11.95 -1.83 14.73
N GLU A 62 -11.04 -2.33 13.89
CA GLU A 62 -10.92 -3.77 13.68
C GLU A 62 -10.15 -4.43 14.82
N THR A 63 -10.76 -5.47 15.40
CA THR A 63 -10.17 -6.24 16.50
C THR A 63 -9.10 -7.21 15.99
N GLU A 64 -9.31 -7.73 14.78
CA GLU A 64 -8.38 -8.65 14.10
C GLU A 64 -8.09 -8.11 12.69
N LEU A 65 -6.87 -7.63 12.51
CA LEU A 65 -6.41 -7.21 11.19
C LEU A 65 -5.98 -8.43 10.36
N PRO A 66 -6.16 -8.38 9.04
CA PRO A 66 -5.67 -9.44 8.15
C PRO A 66 -4.17 -9.68 8.31
N GLU A 67 -3.74 -10.87 7.94
CA GLU A 67 -2.31 -11.19 7.85
C GLU A 67 -1.59 -10.21 6.92
N GLN A 68 -0.29 -10.08 7.12
CA GLN A 68 0.54 -9.08 6.43
C GLN A 68 1.52 -9.76 5.48
N ASP A 69 1.03 -10.72 4.71
CA ASP A 69 1.80 -11.52 3.77
C ASP A 69 1.93 -10.81 2.41
N PHE A 70 2.78 -9.78 2.36
CA PHE A 70 3.05 -9.02 1.16
C PHE A 70 4.39 -9.46 0.54
N PHE A 71 4.39 -10.56 -0.21
CA PHE A 71 5.56 -11.05 -0.92
C PHE A 71 5.73 -10.31 -2.26
N ASP A 72 6.97 -9.97 -2.61
CA ASP A 72 7.28 -9.40 -3.91
C ASP A 72 7.49 -10.51 -4.94
N LEU A 73 6.43 -10.83 -5.66
CA LEU A 73 6.41 -11.89 -6.68
C LEU A 73 6.50 -11.37 -8.12
N ARG A 74 6.86 -10.09 -8.31
CA ARG A 74 6.91 -9.48 -9.65
C ARG A 74 7.86 -10.22 -10.59
N GLU A 75 9.04 -10.61 -10.14
CA GLU A 75 10.00 -11.36 -10.95
C GLU A 75 9.53 -12.80 -11.21
N THR A 76 8.92 -13.45 -10.21
CA THR A 76 8.34 -14.78 -10.38
C THR A 76 7.21 -14.79 -11.42
N ILE A 77 6.29 -13.82 -11.33
CA ILE A 77 5.19 -13.67 -12.29
C ILE A 77 5.73 -13.40 -13.71
N LYS A 78 6.75 -12.56 -13.83
CA LYS A 78 7.41 -12.29 -15.09
C LYS A 78 8.10 -13.56 -15.67
N HIS A 79 8.73 -14.36 -14.82
CA HIS A 79 9.38 -15.60 -15.22
C HIS A 79 8.35 -16.61 -15.76
N ILE A 80 7.24 -16.84 -15.09
CA ILE A 80 6.22 -17.79 -15.53
C ILE A 80 5.44 -17.34 -16.78
N SER A 81 5.56 -16.09 -17.20
CA SER A 81 4.99 -15.65 -18.49
C SER A 81 5.76 -16.17 -19.70
N ILE A 82 6.92 -16.77 -19.49
CA ILE A 82 7.75 -17.38 -20.56
C ILE A 82 7.26 -18.81 -20.78
N GLU A 83 6.96 -19.17 -22.03
CA GLU A 83 6.48 -20.51 -22.39
C GLU A 83 7.51 -21.59 -21.97
N GLY A 84 7.02 -22.67 -21.36
CA GLY A 84 7.84 -23.78 -20.87
C GLY A 84 8.45 -23.59 -19.48
N THR A 85 8.19 -22.46 -18.82
CA THR A 85 8.57 -22.27 -17.42
C THR A 85 7.44 -22.67 -16.47
N HIS A 86 7.79 -22.86 -15.20
CA HIS A 86 6.84 -23.19 -14.14
C HIS A 86 7.20 -22.41 -12.87
N MET A 87 6.21 -22.24 -12.01
CA MET A 87 6.42 -21.64 -10.68
C MET A 87 6.90 -22.73 -9.71
N GLU A 88 7.87 -22.39 -8.86
CA GLU A 88 8.28 -23.25 -7.76
C GLU A 88 7.15 -23.36 -6.71
N GLU A 89 7.13 -24.48 -5.98
CA GLU A 89 6.10 -24.72 -4.94
C GLU A 89 6.06 -23.62 -3.88
N LYS A 90 7.23 -23.15 -3.45
CA LYS A 90 7.35 -22.05 -2.49
C LYS A 90 6.71 -20.75 -3.03
N ASP A 91 7.01 -20.39 -4.25
CA ASP A 91 6.49 -19.15 -4.85
C ASP A 91 4.98 -19.23 -5.07
N MET A 92 4.47 -20.43 -5.39
CA MET A 92 3.03 -20.67 -5.49
C MET A 92 2.34 -20.48 -4.13
N TRP A 93 2.97 -20.95 -3.06
CA TRP A 93 2.46 -20.78 -1.70
C TRP A 93 2.49 -19.31 -1.27
N ASP A 94 3.58 -18.58 -1.55
CA ASP A 94 3.72 -17.16 -1.26
C ASP A 94 2.70 -16.33 -2.05
N LEU A 95 2.42 -16.70 -3.32
CA LEU A 95 1.37 -16.08 -4.12
C LEU A 95 -0.01 -16.31 -3.51
N TYR A 96 -0.32 -17.53 -3.12
CA TYR A 96 -1.59 -17.85 -2.46
C TYR A 96 -1.80 -17.01 -1.20
N ARG A 97 -0.80 -16.94 -0.32
CA ARG A 97 -0.87 -16.15 0.91
C ARG A 97 -1.06 -14.67 0.63
N SER A 98 -0.32 -14.13 -0.33
CA SER A 98 -0.47 -12.72 -0.76
C SER A 98 -1.87 -12.43 -1.29
N LEU A 99 -2.45 -13.33 -2.09
CA LEU A 99 -3.81 -13.18 -2.60
C LEU A 99 -4.86 -13.25 -1.48
N CYS A 100 -4.70 -14.14 -0.52
CA CYS A 100 -5.57 -14.22 0.66
C CYS A 100 -5.51 -12.92 1.47
N THR A 101 -4.31 -12.39 1.70
CA THR A 101 -4.10 -11.12 2.39
C THR A 101 -4.79 -9.96 1.65
N LEU A 102 -4.56 -9.83 0.35
CA LEU A 102 -5.19 -8.79 -0.47
C LEU A 102 -6.71 -8.91 -0.45
N HIS A 103 -7.24 -10.14 -0.60
CA HIS A 103 -8.69 -10.37 -0.55
C HIS A 103 -9.29 -9.90 0.77
N SER A 104 -8.67 -10.25 1.90
CA SER A 104 -9.14 -9.85 3.24
C SER A 104 -9.12 -8.32 3.42
N TRP A 105 -8.08 -7.65 2.97
CA TRP A 105 -8.01 -6.19 3.00
C TRP A 105 -9.06 -5.52 2.12
N ILE A 106 -9.31 -6.05 0.92
CA ILE A 106 -10.35 -5.54 0.01
C ILE A 106 -11.73 -5.70 0.66
N GLN A 107 -12.01 -6.79 1.34
CA GLN A 107 -13.27 -7.00 2.06
C GLN A 107 -13.48 -5.92 3.14
N ILE A 108 -12.46 -5.61 3.92
CA ILE A 108 -12.53 -4.55 4.93
C ILE A 108 -12.77 -3.19 4.28
N ILE A 109 -11.99 -2.85 3.24
CA ILE A 109 -12.11 -1.56 2.54
C ILE A 109 -13.50 -1.38 1.93
N ARG A 110 -14.11 -2.44 1.41
CA ARG A 110 -15.45 -2.45 0.79
C ARG A 110 -16.59 -2.62 1.77
N THR A 111 -16.31 -2.57 3.07
CA THR A 111 -17.37 -2.62 4.09
C THR A 111 -18.23 -1.35 3.99
N ASN A 112 -19.54 -1.54 4.02
CA ASN A 112 -20.49 -0.45 4.06
C ASN A 112 -20.77 -0.03 5.53
N ASP A 113 -21.17 1.22 5.71
CA ASP A 113 -21.70 1.71 6.98
C ASP A 113 -23.14 1.20 7.23
N GLU A 114 -23.73 1.60 8.35
CA GLU A 114 -25.11 1.21 8.73
C GLU A 114 -26.16 1.70 7.74
N GLU A 115 -25.86 2.75 6.96
CA GLU A 115 -26.73 3.34 5.94
C GLU A 115 -26.43 2.77 4.52
N GLN A 116 -25.59 1.74 4.42
CA GLN A 116 -25.12 1.11 3.19
C GLN A 116 -24.31 2.02 2.25
N HIS A 117 -23.67 3.05 2.78
CA HIS A 117 -22.68 3.84 2.05
C HIS A 117 -21.29 3.24 2.19
N ILE A 118 -20.43 3.48 1.19
CA ILE A 118 -19.01 3.09 1.26
C ILE A 118 -18.36 3.80 2.45
N LYS A 119 -17.89 3.02 3.42
CA LYS A 119 -17.30 3.53 4.66
C LYS A 119 -15.93 4.17 4.42
N PHE A 120 -15.15 3.65 3.46
CA PHE A 120 -13.78 4.06 3.18
C PHE A 120 -13.61 4.48 1.70
N PRO A 121 -14.22 5.60 1.26
CA PRO A 121 -14.25 5.96 -0.16
C PRO A 121 -12.88 6.33 -0.75
N ALA A 122 -11.95 6.86 0.04
CA ALA A 122 -10.62 7.20 -0.44
C ALA A 122 -9.73 5.96 -0.63
N LEU A 123 -9.92 4.92 0.18
CA LEU A 123 -9.25 3.62 0.02
C LEU A 123 -9.91 2.78 -1.08
N GLU A 124 -11.24 2.85 -1.23
CA GLU A 124 -11.93 2.16 -2.32
C GLU A 124 -11.41 2.59 -3.69
N GLN A 125 -11.12 3.86 -3.90
CA GLN A 125 -10.50 4.35 -5.14
C GLN A 125 -9.14 3.69 -5.43
N VAL A 126 -8.39 3.34 -4.40
CA VAL A 126 -7.12 2.60 -4.56
C VAL A 126 -7.40 1.13 -4.91
N ALA A 127 -8.45 0.55 -4.33
CA ALA A 127 -8.83 -0.84 -4.53
C ALA A 127 -9.56 -1.10 -5.86
N GLU A 128 -10.07 -0.08 -6.56
CA GLU A 128 -10.73 -0.21 -7.87
C GLU A 128 -9.82 -0.81 -8.96
N GLY A 129 -8.51 -0.75 -8.79
CA GLY A 129 -7.52 -1.27 -9.72
C GLY A 129 -7.05 -2.70 -9.43
N VAL A 130 -7.64 -3.38 -8.43
CA VAL A 130 -7.20 -4.70 -7.94
C VAL A 130 -8.23 -5.79 -8.24
#